data_2e034218286f4f2fbb9232dae21c9fd6
#
_entry.id   2e034218286f4f2fbb9232dae21c9fd6
#
_cell.length_a   1.000
_cell.length_b   1.000
_cell.length_c   1.000
_cell.angle_alpha   90.00
_cell.angle_beta   90.00
_cell.angle_gamma   90.00
#
_symmetry.space_group_name_H-M   'P 1'
#
loop_
_entity.id
_entity.type
_entity.pdbx_description
1 polymer ?
#
loop_
_entity_poly.entity_id
_entity_poly.type
_entity_poly.pdbx_seq_one_letter_code
_entity_poly.pdbx_strand_id
1 'polypeptide(L)'
;MAIAVTATKNALANTYAAQGSWLSLHTGTPGSTGASEATGGSPAYARKQTTWGTAASSTVTGTEVTFDVPAGSYSHWGLWTAATGGTFLDGGALTATVTLSAQGQVKSPISYTQS
;
A
#
# COMPACT_ATOMS: atom_id res chain seq x y z
N MET A 1 3.99 22.78 5.00
CA MET A 1 3.40 23.32 6.25
C MET A 1 2.64 22.20 6.96
N ALA A 2 2.69 22.17 8.28
CA ALA A 2 1.94 21.20 9.06
C ALA A 2 0.62 21.80 9.54
N ILE A 3 -0.40 20.95 9.65
CA ILE A 3 -1.72 21.36 10.12
C ILE A 3 -1.73 21.34 11.65
N ALA A 4 -2.22 22.39 12.28
CA ALA A 4 -2.22 22.53 13.73
C ALA A 4 -3.36 21.76 14.42
N VAL A 5 -4.49 21.57 13.75
CA VAL A 5 -5.72 21.03 14.35
C VAL A 5 -5.86 19.54 14.07
N THR A 6 -5.88 18.72 15.11
CA THR A 6 -5.97 17.25 14.98
C THR A 6 -7.25 16.80 14.29
N ALA A 7 -8.39 17.44 14.58
CA ALA A 7 -9.65 17.10 13.90
C ALA A 7 -9.56 17.30 12.38
N THR A 8 -8.90 18.35 11.94
CA THR A 8 -8.66 18.61 10.51
C THR A 8 -7.74 17.55 9.90
N LYS A 9 -6.69 17.16 10.61
CA LYS A 9 -5.78 16.09 10.17
C LYS A 9 -6.52 14.76 10.05
N ASN A 10 -7.38 14.43 11.01
CA ASN A 10 -8.19 13.21 10.96
C ASN A 10 -9.13 13.23 9.76
N ALA A 11 -9.77 14.35 9.47
CA ALA A 11 -10.64 14.48 8.29
C ALA A 11 -9.88 14.25 7.00
N LEU A 12 -8.68 14.80 6.86
CA LEU A 12 -7.84 14.59 5.69
C LEU A 12 -7.33 13.15 5.59
N ALA A 13 -6.95 12.54 6.71
CA ALA A 13 -6.53 11.14 6.72
C ALA A 13 -7.68 10.21 6.31
N ASN A 14 -8.91 10.46 6.77
CA ASN A 14 -10.08 9.72 6.35
C ASN A 14 -10.36 9.92 4.85
N THR A 15 -10.15 11.11 4.34
CA THR A 15 -10.29 11.39 2.90
C THR A 15 -9.26 10.63 2.09
N TYR A 16 -8.01 10.55 2.56
CA TYR A 16 -6.99 9.73 1.93
C TYR A 16 -7.43 8.26 1.84
N ALA A 17 -7.90 7.70 2.96
CA ALA A 17 -8.36 6.32 3.02
C ALA A 17 -9.57 6.06 2.09
N ALA A 18 -10.43 7.06 1.90
CA ALA A 18 -11.59 6.95 1.03
C ALA A 18 -11.24 6.93 -0.46
N GLN A 19 -10.03 7.32 -0.85
CA GLN A 19 -9.61 7.32 -2.26
C GLN A 19 -9.47 5.90 -2.83
N GLY A 20 -9.01 4.95 -2.04
CA GLY A 20 -8.85 3.57 -2.47
C GLY A 20 -8.37 2.67 -1.37
N SER A 21 -8.44 1.37 -1.59
CA SER A 21 -8.10 0.37 -0.59
C SER A 21 -7.34 -0.82 -1.16
N TRP A 22 -6.93 -0.79 -2.42
CA TRP A 22 -6.23 -1.89 -3.07
C TRP A 22 -4.73 -1.67 -3.01
N LEU A 23 -4.03 -2.57 -2.33
CA LEU A 23 -2.59 -2.51 -2.14
C LEU A 23 -1.86 -3.36 -3.16
N SER A 24 -0.71 -2.87 -3.60
CA SER A 24 0.19 -3.57 -4.51
C SER A 24 1.59 -3.69 -3.91
N LEU A 25 2.37 -4.60 -4.46
CA LEU A 25 3.76 -4.82 -4.09
C LEU A 25 4.63 -4.59 -5.32
N HIS A 26 5.76 -3.92 -5.15
CA HIS A 26 6.61 -3.48 -6.25
C HIS A 26 8.05 -3.92 -6.08
N THR A 27 8.71 -4.20 -7.20
CA THR A 27 10.14 -4.56 -7.24
C THR A 27 11.05 -3.35 -7.31
N GLY A 28 10.50 -2.18 -7.53
CA GLY A 28 11.21 -0.90 -7.60
C GLY A 28 10.26 0.25 -7.31
N THR A 29 10.74 1.48 -7.43
CA THR A 29 9.90 2.65 -7.15
C THR A 29 8.70 2.71 -8.09
N PRO A 30 7.48 2.84 -7.55
CA PRO A 30 6.29 3.00 -8.38
C PRO A 30 6.18 4.39 -9.03
N GLY A 31 6.90 5.37 -8.52
CA GLY A 31 6.80 6.75 -9.00
C GLY A 31 5.40 7.31 -8.84
N SER A 32 4.91 7.98 -9.87
CA SER A 32 3.56 8.55 -9.93
C SER A 32 2.60 7.73 -10.82
N THR A 33 3.07 6.62 -11.39
CA THR A 33 2.30 5.82 -12.33
C THR A 33 2.02 4.39 -11.87
N GLY A 34 2.61 3.95 -10.75
CA GLY A 34 2.50 2.59 -10.28
C GLY A 34 3.38 1.60 -11.02
N ALA A 35 4.54 2.05 -11.50
CA ALA A 35 5.49 1.23 -12.24
C ALA A 35 6.07 0.10 -11.38
N SER A 36 6.62 -0.92 -12.03
CA SER A 36 7.35 -2.02 -11.39
C SER A 36 6.51 -2.89 -10.45
N GLU A 37 5.21 -2.98 -10.70
CA GLU A 37 4.34 -3.86 -9.92
C GLU A 37 4.75 -5.32 -10.11
N ALA A 38 4.69 -6.11 -9.03
CA ALA A 38 4.98 -7.53 -9.04
C ALA A 38 4.05 -8.28 -10.01
N THR A 39 4.52 -9.39 -10.56
CA THR A 39 3.74 -10.22 -11.48
C THR A 39 4.15 -11.69 -11.34
N GLY A 40 3.26 -12.59 -11.75
CA GLY A 40 3.56 -14.01 -11.88
C GLY A 40 3.45 -14.78 -10.58
N GLY A 41 4.02 -15.97 -10.59
CA GLY A 41 4.01 -16.89 -9.46
C GLY A 41 2.87 -17.90 -9.50
N SER A 42 2.90 -18.81 -8.54
CA SER A 42 1.88 -19.84 -8.35
C SER A 42 1.74 -20.10 -6.84
N PRO A 43 0.70 -19.58 -6.17
CA PRO A 43 -0.41 -18.74 -6.71
C PRO A 43 0.09 -17.45 -7.34
N ALA A 44 -0.61 -16.96 -8.35
CA ALA A 44 -0.23 -15.73 -9.05
C ALA A 44 -0.41 -14.51 -8.15
N TYR A 45 0.50 -13.55 -8.29
CA TYR A 45 0.38 -12.26 -7.62
C TYR A 45 -0.92 -11.56 -8.01
N ALA A 46 -1.56 -10.95 -7.03
CA ALA A 46 -2.70 -10.05 -7.22
C ALA A 46 -2.69 -8.99 -6.13
N ARG A 47 -3.24 -7.82 -6.43
CA ARG A 47 -3.45 -6.78 -5.42
C ARG A 47 -4.37 -7.31 -4.33
N LYS A 48 -4.19 -6.83 -3.11
CA LYS A 48 -4.99 -7.21 -1.94
C LYS A 48 -5.68 -5.98 -1.37
N GLN A 49 -6.94 -6.16 -0.97
CA GLN A 49 -7.72 -5.08 -0.39
C GLN A 49 -7.50 -5.00 1.11
N THR A 50 -7.15 -3.80 1.59
CA THR A 50 -7.14 -3.48 3.02
C THR A 50 -8.51 -2.94 3.45
N THR A 51 -8.83 -3.08 4.73
CA THR A 51 -9.98 -2.40 5.33
C THR A 51 -9.45 -1.26 6.18
N TRP A 52 -9.75 -0.03 5.79
CA TRP A 52 -9.36 1.15 6.54
C TRP A 52 -10.19 1.31 7.81
N GLY A 53 -9.53 1.66 8.91
CA GLY A 53 -10.20 2.10 10.12
C GLY A 53 -10.58 3.58 10.05
N THR A 54 -10.96 4.13 11.20
CA THR A 54 -11.24 5.56 11.34
C THR A 54 -9.99 6.28 11.83
N ALA A 55 -9.69 7.45 11.28
CA ALA A 55 -8.51 8.20 11.67
C ALA A 55 -8.59 8.64 13.15
N ALA A 56 -7.47 8.49 13.84
CA ALA A 56 -7.27 8.96 15.20
C ALA A 56 -5.83 9.44 15.35
N SER A 57 -5.60 10.48 16.14
CA SER A 57 -4.26 11.05 16.32
C SER A 57 -3.57 11.33 14.99
N SER A 58 -4.31 11.84 14.02
CA SER A 58 -3.85 12.20 12.67
C SER A 58 -3.47 11.01 11.79
N THR A 59 -3.71 9.78 12.23
CA THR A 59 -3.34 8.56 11.50
C THR A 59 -4.55 7.70 11.22
N VAL A 60 -4.65 7.20 9.98
CA VAL A 60 -5.59 6.16 9.59
C VAL A 60 -4.79 4.89 9.30
N THR A 61 -5.28 3.75 9.79
CA THR A 61 -4.60 2.46 9.66
C THR A 61 -5.50 1.48 8.93
N GLY A 62 -4.94 0.78 7.94
CA GLY A 62 -5.62 -0.32 7.25
C GLY A 62 -5.22 -1.67 7.86
N THR A 63 -6.01 -2.70 7.54
CA THR A 63 -5.67 -4.06 7.93
C THR A 63 -4.44 -4.55 7.17
N GLU A 64 -3.61 -5.38 7.83
CA GLU A 64 -2.49 -6.02 7.16
C GLU A 64 -2.98 -6.94 6.05
N VAL A 65 -2.32 -6.90 4.90
CA VAL A 65 -2.62 -7.78 3.76
C VAL A 65 -1.44 -8.72 3.50
N THR A 66 -1.72 -9.88 2.90
CA THR A 66 -0.71 -10.87 2.55
C THR A 66 -0.70 -11.06 1.04
N PHE A 67 0.46 -10.85 0.42
CA PHE A 67 0.66 -11.06 -1.02
C PHE A 67 1.31 -12.41 -1.27
N ASP A 68 0.83 -13.13 -2.29
CA ASP A 68 1.53 -14.29 -2.86
C ASP A 68 2.40 -13.79 -4.00
N VAL A 69 3.70 -14.08 -3.95
CA VAL A 69 4.67 -13.58 -4.92
C VAL A 69 5.73 -14.63 -5.25
N PRO A 70 6.25 -14.62 -6.50
CA PRO A 70 7.36 -15.50 -6.87
C PRO A 70 8.67 -15.05 -6.22
N ALA A 71 9.73 -15.82 -6.41
CA ALA A 71 11.07 -15.41 -6.01
C ALA A 71 11.42 -14.05 -6.59
N GLY A 72 12.06 -13.22 -5.79
CA GLY A 72 12.45 -11.87 -6.19
C GLY A 72 12.62 -10.96 -4.99
N SER A 73 12.94 -9.70 -5.26
CA SER A 73 13.10 -8.66 -4.24
C SER A 73 11.97 -7.64 -4.37
N TYR A 74 11.33 -7.34 -3.25
CA TYR A 74 10.19 -6.43 -3.18
C TYR A 74 10.53 -5.29 -2.23
N SER A 75 10.53 -4.07 -2.75
CA SER A 75 11.06 -2.90 -2.04
C SER A 75 10.05 -1.80 -1.80
N HIS A 76 8.92 -1.81 -2.51
CA HIS A 76 7.93 -0.72 -2.46
C HIS A 76 6.52 -1.26 -2.45
N TRP A 77 5.59 -0.42 -1.99
CA TRP A 77 4.14 -0.67 -1.98
C TRP A 77 3.43 0.35 -2.85
N GLY A 78 2.20 0.04 -3.23
CA GLY A 78 1.32 0.96 -3.93
C GLY A 78 -0.10 0.90 -3.43
N LEU A 79 -0.87 1.96 -3.69
CA LEU A 79 -2.29 2.07 -3.36
C LEU A 79 -3.06 2.45 -4.62
N TRP A 80 -4.15 1.74 -4.88
CA TRP A 80 -4.94 1.86 -6.09
C TRP A 80 -6.44 1.93 -5.79
N THR A 81 -7.20 2.41 -6.77
CA THR A 81 -8.66 2.46 -6.69
C THR A 81 -9.34 1.13 -6.99
N ALA A 82 -8.66 0.17 -7.60
CA ALA A 82 -9.26 -1.09 -8.05
C ALA A 82 -8.27 -2.25 -7.98
N ALA A 83 -8.81 -3.48 -7.99
CA ALA A 83 -8.01 -4.70 -7.97
C ALA A 83 -7.17 -4.86 -9.25
N THR A 84 -7.70 -4.43 -10.38
CA THR A 84 -7.03 -4.44 -11.68
C THR A 84 -7.32 -3.13 -12.40
N GLY A 85 -6.34 -2.61 -13.13
CA GLY A 85 -6.48 -1.29 -13.74
C GLY A 85 -6.65 -0.21 -12.68
N GLY A 86 -7.61 0.69 -12.88
CA GLY A 86 -7.89 1.77 -11.95
C GLY A 86 -6.82 2.86 -11.96
N THR A 87 -6.84 3.69 -10.92
CA THR A 87 -5.90 4.80 -10.77
C THR A 87 -4.91 4.50 -9.65
N PHE A 88 -3.62 4.69 -9.94
CA PHE A 88 -2.57 4.67 -8.92
C PHE A 88 -2.69 5.94 -8.08
N LEU A 89 -2.75 5.79 -6.76
CA LEU A 89 -3.00 6.90 -5.83
C LEU A 89 -1.75 7.31 -5.07
N ASP A 90 -0.99 6.35 -4.58
CA ASP A 90 0.16 6.61 -3.73
C ASP A 90 1.07 5.37 -3.69
N GLY A 91 2.29 5.57 -3.24
CA GLY A 91 3.25 4.50 -3.06
C GLY A 91 4.45 4.96 -2.28
N GLY A 92 5.22 4.01 -1.79
CA GLY A 92 6.40 4.32 -1.01
C GLY A 92 7.27 3.09 -0.79
N ALA A 93 8.40 3.30 -0.11
CA ALA A 93 9.30 2.23 0.25
C ALA A 93 8.73 1.41 1.41
N LEU A 94 8.93 0.10 1.35
CA LEU A 94 8.70 -0.77 2.51
C LEU A 94 9.72 -0.41 3.60
N THR A 95 9.41 -0.75 4.85
CA THR A 95 10.35 -0.56 5.96
C THR A 95 11.68 -1.25 5.69
N ALA A 96 11.63 -2.42 5.05
CA ALA A 96 12.81 -3.15 4.60
C ALA A 96 12.47 -3.90 3.32
N THR A 97 13.46 -4.03 2.42
CA THR A 97 13.31 -4.86 1.22
C THR A 97 13.17 -6.32 1.61
N VAL A 98 12.19 -7.01 1.02
CA VAL A 98 11.96 -8.43 1.23
C VAL A 98 12.47 -9.19 0.02
N THR A 99 13.41 -10.12 0.24
CA THR A 99 13.96 -10.96 -0.81
C THR A 99 13.56 -12.41 -0.58
N LEU A 100 12.93 -13.02 -1.60
CA LEU A 100 12.50 -14.43 -1.56
C LEU A 100 13.31 -15.23 -2.57
N SER A 101 13.81 -16.39 -2.14
CA SER A 101 14.52 -17.32 -3.00
C SER A 101 13.60 -18.30 -3.74
N ALA A 102 12.32 -18.33 -3.34
CA ALA A 102 11.27 -19.17 -3.93
C ALA A 102 9.93 -18.49 -3.73
N GLN A 103 8.89 -19.03 -4.37
CA GLN A 103 7.51 -18.57 -4.15
C GLN A 103 7.21 -18.50 -2.64
N GLY A 104 6.64 -17.39 -2.20
CA GLY A 104 6.32 -17.18 -0.80
C GLY A 104 5.29 -16.09 -0.59
N GLN A 105 5.20 -15.62 0.64
CA GLN A 105 4.23 -14.60 1.03
C GLN A 105 4.94 -13.41 1.64
N VAL A 106 4.42 -12.21 1.34
CA VAL A 106 4.87 -10.94 1.93
C VAL A 106 3.67 -10.29 2.59
N LYS A 107 3.80 -9.94 3.86
CA LYS A 107 2.78 -9.22 4.61
C LYS A 107 3.12 -7.73 4.63
N SER A 108 2.09 -6.91 4.43
CA SER A 108 2.27 -5.45 4.40
C SER A 108 1.14 -4.77 5.18
N PRO A 109 1.46 -4.15 6.31
CA PRO A 109 0.53 -3.22 6.96
C PRO A 109 0.58 -1.88 6.23
N ILE A 110 -0.50 -1.12 6.32
CA ILE A 110 -0.55 0.23 5.78
C ILE A 110 -1.11 1.20 6.81
N SER A 111 -0.49 2.38 6.88
CA SER A 111 -1.02 3.50 7.64
C SER A 111 -0.65 4.79 6.94
N TYR A 112 -1.45 5.83 7.16
CA TYR A 112 -1.20 7.16 6.65
C TYR A 112 -1.34 8.17 7.77
N THR A 113 -0.32 9.00 7.95
CA THR A 113 -0.32 10.08 8.93
C THR A 113 -0.31 11.42 8.23
N GLN A 114 -1.26 12.27 8.55
CA GLN A 114 -1.35 13.63 8.02
C GLN A 114 -0.52 14.59 8.89
N SER A 115 0.40 15.28 8.25
CA SER A 115 1.22 16.32 8.91
C SER A 115 0.46 17.61 9.09
#